data_0bfc369dde4f7890ffd776290dd4473c
#
_entry.id   0bfc369dde4f7890ffd776290dd4473c
#
_cell.length_a   1.000
_cell.length_b   1.000
_cell.length_c   1.000
_cell.angle_alpha   90.00
_cell.angle_beta   90.00
_cell.angle_gamma   90.00
#
_symmetry.space_group_name_H-M   'P 1'
#
loop_
_entity.id
_entity.type
_entity.pdbx_description
1 polymer ?
#
loop_
_entity_poly.entity_id
_entity_poly.type
_entity_poly.pdbx_seq_one_letter_code
_entity_poly.pdbx_strand_id
1 'polypeptide(L)'
;MYAILICFIITSFVLFVFGRRFICFFDKNKHYSFFDTFFIGLSLVGTLLNFWSLFFPTNHFSLLFLLLTSIFLFYKESDLYKHYFFEIKNKLTNNKGLLLLILFGLIIILLFSVVSPKLYDTYLYHINAIQWNEKYKVVPGLANLHDRFGFNSSVFILSSSFSFVFIYEQYLFIINSLSYFIFFVWILKSVVELKNINSLFLLLF
;
A
#
# COMPACT_ATOMS: atom_id res chain seq x y z
N MET A 1 -15.24 -9.90 1.56
CA MET A 1 -14.14 -9.95 2.54
C MET A 1 -12.91 -10.69 2.02
N TYR A 2 -13.01 -11.97 1.57
CA TYR A 2 -11.86 -12.72 1.02
C TYR A 2 -11.20 -12.03 -0.18
N ALA A 3 -12.00 -11.45 -1.06
CA ALA A 3 -11.53 -10.73 -2.22
C ALA A 3 -10.63 -9.54 -1.85
N ILE A 4 -11.03 -8.73 -0.85
CA ILE A 4 -10.25 -7.58 -0.37
C ILE A 4 -8.95 -8.06 0.29
N LEU A 5 -8.98 -9.19 1.00
CA LEU A 5 -7.76 -9.79 1.56
C LEU A 5 -6.76 -10.17 0.47
N ILE A 6 -7.22 -10.74 -0.65
CA ILE A 6 -6.37 -11.03 -1.81
C ILE A 6 -5.76 -9.74 -2.38
N CYS A 7 -6.56 -8.68 -2.52
CA CYS A 7 -6.05 -7.37 -2.96
C CYS A 7 -4.99 -6.82 -2.00
N PHE A 8 -5.20 -6.95 -0.68
CA PHE A 8 -4.20 -6.56 0.33
C PHE A 8 -2.90 -7.34 0.18
N ILE A 9 -2.98 -8.67 -0.03
CA ILE A 9 -1.81 -9.53 -0.22
C ILE A 9 -1.05 -9.12 -1.47
N ILE A 10 -1.73 -8.96 -2.61
CA ILE A 10 -1.11 -8.56 -3.88
C ILE A 10 -0.44 -7.19 -3.74
N THR A 11 -1.15 -6.21 -3.21
CA THR A 11 -0.63 -4.85 -3.04
C THR A 11 0.56 -4.83 -2.09
N SER A 12 0.45 -5.51 -0.94
CA SER A 12 1.55 -5.61 0.03
C SER A 12 2.78 -6.28 -0.58
N PHE A 13 2.59 -7.34 -1.35
CA PHE A 13 3.68 -8.05 -2.03
C PHE A 13 4.42 -7.13 -3.00
N VAL A 14 3.69 -6.43 -3.88
CA VAL A 14 4.29 -5.49 -4.83
C VAL A 14 5.08 -4.40 -4.11
N LEU A 15 4.44 -3.71 -3.16
CA LEU A 15 5.09 -2.60 -2.45
C LEU A 15 6.29 -3.06 -1.63
N PHE A 16 6.19 -4.22 -0.96
CA PHE A 16 7.28 -4.77 -0.19
C PHE A 16 8.48 -5.16 -1.06
N VAL A 17 8.26 -5.82 -2.19
CA VAL A 17 9.35 -6.25 -3.09
C VAL A 17 10.09 -5.03 -3.67
N PHE A 18 9.36 -4.04 -4.16
CA PHE A 18 9.97 -2.81 -4.67
C PHE A 18 10.73 -2.04 -3.59
N GLY A 19 10.13 -1.90 -2.39
CA GLY A 19 10.79 -1.23 -1.27
C GLY A 19 12.06 -1.93 -0.83
N ARG A 20 12.01 -3.26 -0.68
CA ARG A 20 13.18 -4.04 -0.30
C ARG A 20 14.29 -3.97 -1.36
N ARG A 21 13.91 -4.04 -2.64
CA ARG A 21 14.86 -3.91 -3.74
C ARG A 21 15.57 -2.55 -3.74
N PHE A 22 14.81 -1.48 -3.51
CA PHE A 22 15.36 -0.13 -3.41
C PHE A 22 16.34 0.00 -2.24
N ILE A 23 15.98 -0.51 -1.07
CA ILE A 23 16.87 -0.51 0.11
C ILE A 23 18.17 -1.26 -0.19
N CYS A 24 18.08 -2.44 -0.79
CA CYS A 24 19.24 -3.26 -1.11
C CYS A 24 20.19 -2.62 -2.14
N PHE A 25 19.68 -1.68 -2.92
CA PHE A 25 20.52 -0.91 -3.84
C PHE A 25 21.53 -0.02 -3.09
N PHE A 26 21.12 0.55 -1.94
CA PHE A 26 21.98 1.42 -1.13
C PHE A 26 22.74 0.66 -0.05
N ASP A 27 22.09 -0.31 0.60
CA ASP A 27 22.69 -1.08 1.69
C ASP A 27 22.08 -2.49 1.76
N LYS A 28 22.86 -3.48 1.30
CA LYS A 28 22.41 -4.89 1.29
C LYS A 28 22.30 -5.49 2.69
N ASN A 29 23.08 -5.00 3.66
CA ASN A 29 23.20 -5.60 4.98
C ASN A 29 22.27 -5.00 6.01
N LYS A 30 21.66 -3.85 5.72
CA LYS A 30 20.81 -3.16 6.68
C LYS A 30 19.41 -3.76 6.74
N HIS A 31 19.03 -4.16 7.93
CA HIS A 31 17.68 -4.67 8.21
C HIS A 31 16.74 -3.50 8.53
N TYR A 32 15.87 -3.18 7.59
CA TYR A 32 14.78 -2.22 7.81
C TYR A 32 13.54 -2.93 8.29
N SER A 33 12.69 -2.23 9.05
CA SER A 33 11.42 -2.78 9.48
C SER A 33 10.49 -3.05 8.29
N PHE A 34 9.47 -3.90 8.49
CA PHE A 34 8.42 -4.09 7.47
C PHE A 34 7.72 -2.77 7.14
N PHE A 35 7.50 -1.94 8.15
CA PHE A 35 6.92 -0.61 8.00
C PHE A 35 7.74 0.27 7.07
N ASP A 36 9.04 0.44 7.34
CA ASP A 36 9.92 1.26 6.50
C ASP A 36 9.95 0.74 5.07
N THR A 37 10.11 -0.58 4.91
CA THR A 37 10.16 -1.23 3.60
C THR A 37 8.88 -0.99 2.80
N PHE A 38 7.71 -1.09 3.46
CA PHE A 38 6.42 -0.85 2.82
C PHE A 38 6.28 0.61 2.34
N PHE A 39 6.58 1.60 3.18
CA PHE A 39 6.43 3.01 2.81
C PHE A 39 7.47 3.49 1.80
N ILE A 40 8.69 2.95 1.83
CA ILE A 40 9.69 3.17 0.77
C ILE A 40 9.17 2.59 -0.56
N GLY A 41 8.58 1.38 -0.54
CA GLY A 41 7.97 0.77 -1.71
C GLY A 41 6.78 1.58 -2.23
N LEU A 42 5.92 2.07 -1.34
CA LEU A 42 4.80 2.93 -1.70
C LEU A 42 5.27 4.20 -2.42
N SER A 43 6.29 4.85 -1.89
CA SER A 43 6.88 6.06 -2.49
C SER A 43 7.51 5.76 -3.85
N LEU A 44 8.27 4.66 -3.96
CA LEU A 44 8.92 4.27 -5.20
C LEU A 44 7.89 3.90 -6.27
N VAL A 45 6.93 3.04 -5.95
CA VAL A 45 5.87 2.64 -6.88
C VAL A 45 5.01 3.84 -7.28
N GLY A 46 4.69 4.74 -6.33
CA GLY A 46 4.02 6.01 -6.64
C GLY A 46 4.79 6.84 -7.64
N THR A 47 6.11 6.99 -7.47
CA THR A 47 6.97 7.71 -8.42
C THR A 47 7.00 7.04 -9.79
N LEU A 48 7.15 5.72 -9.85
CA LEU A 48 7.13 4.97 -11.10
C LEU A 48 5.79 5.11 -11.85
N LEU A 49 4.67 5.05 -11.12
CA LEU A 49 3.35 5.22 -11.71
C LEU A 49 3.09 6.66 -12.16
N ASN A 50 3.63 7.66 -11.48
CA ASN A 50 3.59 9.04 -11.97
C ASN A 50 4.32 9.18 -13.32
N PHE A 51 5.51 8.60 -13.48
CA PHE A 51 6.20 8.55 -14.77
C PHE A 51 5.42 7.76 -15.82
N TRP A 52 4.87 6.61 -15.44
CA TRP A 52 4.04 5.79 -16.32
C TRP A 52 2.84 6.57 -16.84
N SER A 53 2.17 7.35 -15.98
CA SER A 53 0.98 8.12 -16.32
C SER A 53 1.20 9.18 -17.40
N LEU A 54 2.42 9.63 -17.62
CA LEU A 54 2.75 10.56 -18.70
C LEU A 54 2.53 9.95 -20.09
N PHE A 55 2.66 8.64 -20.21
CA PHE A 55 2.63 7.93 -21.49
C PHE A 55 1.42 7.00 -21.63
N PHE A 56 0.98 6.39 -20.53
CA PHE A 56 -0.03 5.34 -20.49
C PHE A 56 -1.03 5.56 -19.36
N PRO A 57 -2.27 5.02 -19.47
CA PRO A 57 -3.21 4.97 -18.37
C PRO A 57 -2.67 4.13 -17.21
N THR A 58 -3.02 4.51 -15.98
CA THR A 58 -2.70 3.75 -14.78
C THR A 58 -3.88 2.89 -14.37
N ASN A 59 -3.89 1.63 -14.81
CA ASN A 59 -4.98 0.69 -14.62
C ASN A 59 -4.46 -0.73 -14.36
N HIS A 60 -5.27 -1.75 -14.60
CA HIS A 60 -4.89 -3.15 -14.43
C HIS A 60 -3.65 -3.58 -15.22
N PHE A 61 -3.33 -2.94 -16.36
CA PHE A 61 -2.10 -3.23 -17.11
C PHE A 61 -0.86 -2.74 -16.35
N SER A 62 -0.93 -1.57 -15.73
CA SER A 62 0.16 -1.09 -14.89
C SER A 62 0.33 -1.96 -13.64
N LEU A 63 -0.77 -2.42 -13.02
CA LEU A 63 -0.73 -3.40 -11.93
C LEU A 63 -0.09 -4.72 -12.36
N LEU A 64 -0.50 -5.24 -13.53
CA LEU A 64 0.07 -6.48 -14.08
C LEU A 64 1.59 -6.35 -14.30
N PHE A 65 2.02 -5.23 -14.89
CA PHE A 65 3.44 -4.95 -15.08
C PHE A 65 4.20 -4.91 -13.75
N LEU A 66 3.69 -4.21 -12.73
CA LEU A 66 4.28 -4.15 -11.40
C LEU A 66 4.32 -5.54 -10.73
N LEU A 67 3.27 -6.34 -10.89
CA LEU A 67 3.18 -7.68 -10.33
C LEU A 67 4.19 -8.62 -10.98
N LEU A 68 4.26 -8.66 -12.30
CA LEU A 68 5.24 -9.50 -13.03
C LEU A 68 6.67 -9.10 -12.68
N THR A 69 6.96 -7.79 -12.63
CA THR A 69 8.27 -7.29 -12.18
C THR A 69 8.57 -7.70 -10.75
N SER A 70 7.60 -7.63 -9.84
CA SER A 70 7.77 -8.07 -8.45
C SER A 70 8.05 -9.56 -8.35
N ILE A 71 7.35 -10.39 -9.10
CA ILE A 71 7.56 -11.83 -9.15
C ILE A 71 8.99 -12.13 -9.65
N PHE A 72 9.42 -11.49 -10.73
CA PHE A 72 10.77 -11.65 -11.25
C PHE A 72 11.85 -11.28 -10.24
N LEU A 73 11.72 -10.11 -9.59
CA LEU A 73 12.65 -9.65 -8.55
C LEU A 73 12.66 -10.58 -7.34
N PHE A 74 11.50 -11.07 -6.93
CA PHE A 74 11.37 -12.01 -5.81
C PHE A 74 12.10 -13.33 -6.09
N TYR A 75 11.92 -13.90 -7.27
CA TYR A 75 12.63 -15.13 -7.67
C TYR A 75 14.15 -14.93 -7.70
N LYS A 76 14.60 -13.82 -8.26
CA LYS A 76 16.03 -13.51 -8.36
C LYS A 76 16.73 -13.38 -7.01
N GLU A 77 16.01 -12.95 -5.97
CA GLU A 77 16.56 -12.65 -4.65
C GLU A 77 15.85 -13.45 -3.54
N SER A 78 15.39 -14.67 -3.84
CA SER A 78 14.54 -15.48 -2.95
C SER A 78 15.09 -15.66 -1.54
N ASP A 79 16.41 -15.83 -1.38
CA ASP A 79 17.01 -16.10 -0.08
C ASP A 79 16.94 -14.89 0.87
N LEU A 80 17.02 -13.70 0.31
CA LEU A 80 16.88 -12.45 1.05
C LEU A 80 15.46 -12.32 1.66
N TYR A 81 14.44 -12.70 0.90
CA TYR A 81 13.05 -12.66 1.35
C TYR A 81 12.73 -13.78 2.34
N LYS A 82 13.30 -15.00 2.17
CA LYS A 82 13.09 -16.12 3.11
C LYS A 82 13.56 -15.76 4.51
N HIS A 83 14.74 -15.16 4.65
CA HIS A 83 15.27 -14.74 5.95
C HIS A 83 14.35 -13.72 6.60
N TYR A 84 13.88 -12.73 5.85
CA TYR A 84 12.97 -11.70 6.34
C TYR A 84 11.62 -12.27 6.83
N PHE A 85 11.01 -13.16 6.06
CA PHE A 85 9.77 -13.82 6.46
C PHE A 85 9.94 -14.72 7.69
N PHE A 86 11.09 -15.39 7.81
CA PHE A 86 11.41 -16.21 8.98
C PHE A 86 11.50 -15.36 10.26
N GLU A 87 12.15 -14.20 10.21
CA GLU A 87 12.22 -13.27 11.34
C GLU A 87 10.84 -12.76 11.78
N ILE A 88 10.01 -12.34 10.82
CA ILE A 88 8.64 -11.88 11.11
C ILE A 88 7.84 -13.01 11.75
N LYS A 89 7.88 -14.21 11.18
CA LYS A 89 7.19 -15.38 11.72
C LYS A 89 7.57 -15.63 13.18
N ASN A 90 8.86 -15.67 13.47
CA ASN A 90 9.34 -15.93 14.84
C ASN A 90 8.89 -14.84 15.83
N LYS A 91 8.94 -13.57 15.45
CA LYS A 91 8.45 -12.47 16.29
C LYS A 91 6.95 -12.56 16.57
N LEU A 92 6.15 -12.95 15.60
CA LEU A 92 4.69 -13.07 15.75
C LEU A 92 4.31 -14.31 16.57
N THR A 93 4.98 -15.45 16.36
CA THR A 93 4.66 -16.69 17.08
C THR A 93 5.03 -16.62 18.56
N ASN A 94 6.06 -15.84 18.92
CA ASN A 94 6.51 -15.69 20.29
C ASN A 94 5.61 -14.77 21.14
N ASN A 95 4.73 -13.97 20.51
CA ASN A 95 3.81 -13.07 21.22
C ASN A 95 2.37 -13.27 20.72
N LYS A 96 1.68 -14.26 21.31
CA LYS A 96 0.30 -14.60 20.96
C LYS A 96 -0.68 -13.44 21.13
N GLY A 97 -0.49 -12.60 22.15
CA GLY A 97 -1.33 -11.42 22.38
C GLY A 97 -1.20 -10.39 21.27
N LEU A 98 0.03 -10.09 20.83
CA LEU A 98 0.28 -9.21 19.70
C LEU A 98 -0.36 -9.76 18.42
N LEU A 99 -0.21 -11.05 18.17
CA LEU A 99 -0.81 -11.71 17.00
C LEU A 99 -2.33 -11.57 16.99
N LEU A 100 -3.00 -11.80 18.13
CA LEU A 100 -4.45 -11.64 18.24
C LEU A 100 -4.90 -10.20 17.99
N LEU A 101 -4.18 -9.20 18.51
CA LEU A 101 -4.48 -7.80 18.27
C LEU A 101 -4.30 -7.41 16.79
N ILE A 102 -3.26 -7.91 16.13
CA ILE A 102 -3.04 -7.69 14.69
C ILE A 102 -4.18 -8.33 13.86
N LEU A 103 -4.57 -9.56 14.17
CA LEU A 103 -5.68 -10.24 13.48
C LEU A 103 -7.01 -9.51 13.70
N PHE A 104 -7.28 -9.04 14.91
CA PHE A 104 -8.46 -8.24 15.22
C PHE A 104 -8.49 -6.93 14.42
N GLY A 105 -7.37 -6.19 14.40
CA GLY A 105 -7.23 -4.98 13.60
C GLY A 105 -7.39 -5.24 12.10
N LEU A 106 -6.85 -6.35 11.58
CA LEU A 106 -7.03 -6.75 10.19
C LEU A 106 -8.52 -6.97 9.87
N ILE A 107 -9.25 -7.69 10.72
CA ILE A 107 -10.68 -7.94 10.53
C ILE A 107 -11.45 -6.62 10.48
N ILE A 108 -11.19 -5.71 11.43
CA ILE A 108 -11.84 -4.39 11.46
C ILE A 108 -11.58 -3.62 10.17
N ILE A 109 -10.32 -3.52 9.73
CA ILE A 109 -9.97 -2.75 8.53
C ILE A 109 -10.55 -3.40 7.28
N LEU A 110 -10.60 -4.73 7.19
CA LEU A 110 -11.26 -5.43 6.09
C LEU A 110 -12.76 -5.16 6.06
N LEU A 111 -13.44 -5.12 7.20
CA LEU A 111 -14.87 -4.78 7.29
C LEU A 111 -15.12 -3.34 6.83
N PHE A 112 -14.30 -2.39 7.27
CA PHE A 112 -14.40 -0.99 6.82
C PHE A 112 -14.07 -0.82 5.34
N SER A 113 -13.16 -1.62 4.78
CA SER A 113 -12.80 -1.57 3.36
C SER A 113 -13.89 -2.06 2.41
N VAL A 114 -14.86 -2.85 2.92
CA VAL A 114 -16.04 -3.28 2.15
C VAL A 114 -17.04 -2.13 1.98
N VAL A 115 -17.08 -1.22 2.97
CA VAL A 115 -18.04 -0.12 2.96
C VAL A 115 -17.51 0.99 2.06
N SER A 116 -18.30 1.36 1.06
CA SER A 116 -17.99 2.52 0.22
C SER A 116 -17.92 3.79 1.08
N PRO A 117 -16.85 4.60 0.98
CA PRO A 117 -16.77 5.85 1.72
C PRO A 117 -17.91 6.78 1.31
N LYS A 118 -18.70 7.23 2.27
CA LYS A 118 -19.85 8.13 2.04
C LYS A 118 -19.48 9.61 2.18
N LEU A 119 -18.21 9.96 2.00
CA LEU A 119 -17.78 11.35 2.05
C LEU A 119 -18.18 12.07 0.77
N TYR A 120 -18.64 13.31 0.90
CA TYR A 120 -19.05 14.17 -0.21
C TYR A 120 -17.97 14.24 -1.31
N ASP A 121 -16.72 14.47 -0.93
CA ASP A 121 -15.59 14.58 -1.84
C ASP A 121 -15.28 13.27 -2.60
N THR A 122 -15.61 12.10 -2.03
CA THR A 122 -15.37 10.81 -2.67
C THR A 122 -16.12 10.69 -4.00
N TYR A 123 -17.39 11.06 -4.01
CA TYR A 123 -18.21 11.00 -5.22
C TYR A 123 -18.03 12.22 -6.11
N LEU A 124 -17.70 13.37 -5.52
CA LEU A 124 -17.54 14.60 -6.28
C LEU A 124 -16.33 14.56 -7.20
N TYR A 125 -15.16 14.17 -6.70
CA TYR A 125 -13.93 14.20 -7.51
C TYR A 125 -12.94 13.05 -7.29
N HIS A 126 -12.89 12.35 -6.13
CA HIS A 126 -11.90 11.30 -5.93
C HIS A 126 -12.09 10.12 -6.91
N ILE A 127 -13.30 9.57 -6.99
CA ILE A 127 -13.61 8.47 -7.91
C ILE A 127 -13.41 8.94 -9.36
N ASN A 128 -13.86 10.14 -9.69
CA ASN A 128 -13.71 10.69 -11.03
C ASN A 128 -12.23 10.86 -11.41
N ALA A 129 -11.38 11.35 -10.49
CA ALA A 129 -9.93 11.47 -10.71
C ALA A 129 -9.28 10.09 -10.95
N ILE A 130 -9.68 9.07 -10.17
CA ILE A 130 -9.22 7.69 -10.37
C ILE A 130 -9.66 7.18 -11.75
N GLN A 131 -10.91 7.39 -12.14
CA GLN A 131 -11.44 6.98 -13.46
C GLN A 131 -10.70 7.64 -14.62
N TRP A 132 -10.35 8.93 -14.51
CA TRP A 132 -9.55 9.62 -15.51
C TRP A 132 -8.18 8.96 -15.68
N ASN A 133 -7.49 8.66 -14.56
CA ASN A 133 -6.20 8.00 -14.57
C ASN A 133 -6.27 6.57 -15.13
N GLU A 134 -7.39 5.85 -14.90
CA GLU A 134 -7.59 4.50 -15.45
C GLU A 134 -7.83 4.48 -16.96
N LYS A 135 -8.51 5.50 -17.49
CA LYS A 135 -8.91 5.54 -18.90
C LYS A 135 -7.90 6.27 -19.78
N TYR A 136 -7.23 7.27 -19.22
CA TYR A 136 -6.38 8.16 -19.98
C TYR A 136 -5.00 8.31 -19.32
N LYS A 137 -3.99 8.59 -20.16
CA LYS A 137 -2.74 9.17 -19.68
C LYS A 137 -3.01 10.58 -19.11
N VAL A 138 -2.02 11.21 -18.50
CA VAL A 138 -2.13 12.60 -18.03
C VAL A 138 -2.74 13.49 -19.10
N VAL A 139 -3.85 14.15 -18.77
CA VAL A 139 -4.59 15.05 -19.64
C VAL A 139 -4.30 16.49 -19.22
N PRO A 140 -3.50 17.26 -20.02
CA PRO A 140 -3.26 18.67 -19.73
C PRO A 140 -4.56 19.47 -19.74
N GLY A 141 -4.70 20.39 -18.80
CA GLY A 141 -5.87 21.28 -18.75
C GLY A 141 -7.13 20.67 -18.12
N LEU A 142 -7.04 19.49 -17.51
CA LEU A 142 -8.18 18.87 -16.83
C LEU A 142 -8.78 19.75 -15.71
N ALA A 143 -7.96 20.62 -15.12
CA ALA A 143 -8.41 21.62 -14.15
C ALA A 143 -9.40 22.64 -14.71
N ASN A 144 -9.43 22.84 -16.04
CA ASN A 144 -10.40 23.71 -16.68
C ASN A 144 -11.84 23.14 -16.67
N LEU A 145 -11.98 21.82 -16.47
CA LEU A 145 -13.28 21.17 -16.31
C LEU A 145 -13.77 21.29 -14.87
N HIS A 146 -12.87 21.14 -13.92
CA HIS A 146 -13.15 21.26 -12.50
C HIS A 146 -11.85 21.49 -11.73
N ASP A 147 -11.79 22.53 -10.90
CA ASP A 147 -10.57 22.99 -10.21
C ASP A 147 -9.87 21.86 -9.44
N ARG A 148 -10.65 20.98 -8.80
CA ARG A 148 -10.13 19.86 -8.00
C ARG A 148 -9.42 18.77 -8.82
N PHE A 149 -9.63 18.71 -10.13
CA PHE A 149 -8.84 17.83 -11.01
C PHE A 149 -7.43 18.36 -11.27
N GLY A 150 -7.15 19.60 -10.91
CA GLY A 150 -5.80 20.17 -10.90
C GLY A 150 -4.92 19.63 -9.78
N PHE A 151 -5.52 19.06 -8.73
CA PHE A 151 -4.78 18.36 -7.67
C PHE A 151 -4.34 16.97 -8.15
N ASN A 152 -3.32 16.92 -8.96
CA ASN A 152 -2.75 15.67 -9.44
C ASN A 152 -2.02 14.94 -8.31
N SER A 153 -2.77 14.29 -7.42
CA SER A 153 -2.23 13.57 -6.28
C SER A 153 -1.74 12.19 -6.70
N SER A 154 -0.50 11.85 -6.34
CA SER A 154 0.06 10.51 -6.50
C SER A 154 -0.80 9.41 -5.86
N VAL A 155 -1.63 9.77 -4.86
CA VAL A 155 -2.58 8.84 -4.22
C VAL A 155 -3.66 8.39 -5.19
N PHE A 156 -4.16 9.27 -6.08
CA PHE A 156 -5.16 8.89 -7.09
C PHE A 156 -4.55 8.01 -8.18
N ILE A 157 -3.30 8.27 -8.57
CA ILE A 157 -2.55 7.46 -9.53
C ILE A 157 -2.25 6.06 -8.95
N LEU A 158 -1.85 5.97 -7.68
CA LEU A 158 -1.71 4.70 -6.97
C LEU A 158 -3.06 3.98 -6.88
N SER A 159 -4.11 4.70 -6.47
CA SER A 159 -5.45 4.12 -6.31
C SER A 159 -6.02 3.60 -7.63
N SER A 160 -5.71 4.22 -8.76
CA SER A 160 -6.16 3.73 -10.08
C SER A 160 -5.50 2.41 -10.45
N SER A 161 -4.18 2.26 -10.25
CA SER A 161 -3.50 0.98 -10.49
C SER A 161 -3.98 -0.14 -9.55
N PHE A 162 -4.27 0.19 -8.29
CA PHE A 162 -4.68 -0.76 -7.24
C PHE A 162 -6.18 -0.69 -6.93
N SER A 163 -7.01 -0.25 -7.88
CA SER A 163 -8.47 -0.15 -7.70
C SER A 163 -9.18 -1.49 -7.72
N PHE A 164 -8.62 -2.47 -8.45
CA PHE A 164 -9.20 -3.78 -8.72
C PHE A 164 -10.64 -3.73 -9.30
N VAL A 165 -11.05 -2.58 -9.82
CA VAL A 165 -12.39 -2.39 -10.39
C VAL A 165 -12.69 -3.36 -11.53
N PHE A 166 -11.67 -3.77 -12.26
CA PHE A 166 -11.77 -4.74 -13.35
C PHE A 166 -12.17 -6.17 -12.91
N ILE A 167 -12.11 -6.45 -11.58
CA ILE A 167 -12.55 -7.73 -11.00
C ILE A 167 -13.87 -7.55 -10.25
N TYR A 168 -14.04 -6.45 -9.51
CA TYR A 168 -15.13 -6.29 -8.54
C TYR A 168 -16.20 -5.30 -8.95
N GLU A 169 -16.02 -4.63 -10.09
CA GLU A 169 -16.96 -3.62 -10.63
C GLU A 169 -17.21 -2.42 -9.68
N GLN A 170 -16.47 -2.35 -8.57
CA GLN A 170 -16.51 -1.25 -7.61
C GLN A 170 -15.09 -0.80 -7.24
N TYR A 171 -14.94 0.49 -6.89
CA TYR A 171 -13.66 1.04 -6.48
C TYR A 171 -13.32 0.61 -5.05
N LEU A 172 -12.19 -0.07 -4.90
CA LEU A 172 -11.62 -0.44 -3.61
C LEU A 172 -10.48 0.53 -3.27
N PHE A 173 -10.57 1.20 -2.12
CA PHE A 173 -9.53 2.12 -1.64
C PHE A 173 -8.44 1.36 -0.88
N ILE A 174 -7.85 0.36 -1.54
CA ILE A 174 -6.90 -0.60 -0.96
C ILE A 174 -5.68 0.10 -0.37
N ILE A 175 -5.11 1.08 -1.08
CA ILE A 175 -3.89 1.79 -0.66
C ILE A 175 -4.09 2.46 0.70
N ASN A 176 -5.20 3.18 0.89
CA ASN A 176 -5.50 3.86 2.15
C ASN A 176 -5.70 2.86 3.29
N SER A 177 -6.59 1.88 3.10
CA SER A 177 -6.90 0.87 4.12
C SER A 177 -5.66 0.06 4.52
N LEU A 178 -4.84 -0.32 3.54
CA LEU A 178 -3.60 -1.04 3.78
C LEU A 178 -2.56 -0.18 4.52
N SER A 179 -2.41 1.09 4.15
CA SER A 179 -1.52 2.03 4.83
C SER A 179 -1.91 2.21 6.30
N TYR A 180 -3.21 2.37 6.59
CA TYR A 180 -3.71 2.41 7.97
C TYR A 180 -3.42 1.12 8.73
N PHE A 181 -3.62 -0.05 8.09
CA PHE A 181 -3.31 -1.33 8.72
C PHE A 181 -1.82 -1.47 9.06
N ILE A 182 -0.93 -1.13 8.14
CA ILE A 182 0.52 -1.21 8.37
C ILE A 182 0.96 -0.24 9.48
N PHE A 183 0.39 0.97 9.50
CA PHE A 183 0.65 1.93 10.56
C PHE A 183 0.15 1.44 11.92
N PHE A 184 -1.04 0.86 11.98
CA PHE A 184 -1.59 0.23 13.18
C PHE A 184 -0.67 -0.89 13.71
N VAL A 185 -0.19 -1.78 12.85
CA VAL A 185 0.76 -2.85 13.22
C VAL A 185 2.06 -2.27 13.75
N TRP A 186 2.55 -1.19 13.14
CA TRP A 186 3.75 -0.51 13.61
C TRP A 186 3.58 0.08 15.02
N ILE A 187 2.45 0.75 15.29
CA ILE A 187 2.13 1.27 16.63
C ILE A 187 2.10 0.13 17.65
N LEU A 188 1.34 -0.94 17.38
CA LEU A 188 1.25 -2.08 18.28
C LEU A 188 2.62 -2.68 18.61
N LYS A 189 3.45 -2.86 17.58
CA LYS A 189 4.82 -3.36 17.76
C LYS A 189 5.63 -2.42 18.65
N SER A 190 5.59 -1.12 18.37
CA SER A 190 6.32 -0.10 19.12
C SER A 190 5.89 -0.08 20.60
N VAL A 191 4.59 -0.18 20.86
CA VAL A 191 4.05 -0.25 22.24
C VAL A 191 4.54 -1.48 22.98
N VAL A 192 4.58 -2.64 22.32
CA VAL A 192 5.05 -3.90 22.93
C VAL A 192 6.57 -3.89 23.19
N GLU A 193 7.34 -3.25 22.31
CA GLU A 193 8.80 -3.12 22.46
C GLU A 193 9.18 -2.05 23.50
N LEU A 194 8.31 -1.10 23.82
CA LEU A 194 8.52 -0.10 24.85
C LEU A 194 8.34 -0.71 26.26
N LYS A 195 9.43 -0.94 26.94
CA LYS A 195 9.44 -1.46 28.32
C LYS A 195 8.99 -0.43 29.38
N ASN A 196 8.77 0.83 29.02
CA ASN A 196 8.49 1.92 29.94
C ASN A 196 7.32 2.78 29.48
N ILE A 197 6.28 2.94 30.31
CA ILE A 197 5.06 3.71 30.02
C ILE A 197 5.37 5.17 29.65
N ASN A 198 6.43 5.76 30.18
CA ASN A 198 6.83 7.13 29.88
C ASN A 198 7.24 7.33 28.40
N SER A 199 7.67 6.27 27.72
CA SER A 199 8.01 6.34 26.29
C SER A 199 6.80 6.24 25.38
N LEU A 200 5.64 5.82 25.89
CA LEU A 200 4.38 5.81 25.16
C LEU A 200 3.88 7.25 24.90
N PHE A 201 4.10 8.16 25.85
CA PHE A 201 3.78 9.58 25.69
C PHE A 201 4.61 10.25 24.60
N LEU A 202 5.88 9.85 24.41
CA LEU A 202 6.75 10.38 23.35
C LEU A 202 6.38 9.92 21.93
N LEU A 203 5.54 8.88 21.80
CA LEU A 203 5.02 8.42 20.50
C LEU A 203 3.70 9.10 20.11
N LEU A 204 3.05 9.79 21.06
CA LEU A 204 1.77 10.48 20.83
C LEU A 204 1.94 12.00 20.56
N PHE A 205 3.13 12.53 20.72
CA PHE A 205 3.55 13.90 20.43
C PHE A 205 4.80 13.91 19.55
#